data_6e08ba9f0fca976753fe2864a438568f
#
_entry.id   6e08ba9f0fca976753fe2864a438568f
#
_cell.length_a   1.000
_cell.length_b   1.000
_cell.length_c   1.000
_cell.angle_alpha   90.00
_cell.angle_beta   90.00
_cell.angle_gamma   90.00
#
_symmetry.space_group_name_H-M   'P 1'
#
loop_
_entity.id
_entity.type
_entity.pdbx_description
1 polymer ?
#
loop_
_entity_poly.entity_id
_entity_poly.type
_entity_poly.pdbx_seq_one_letter_code
_entity_poly.pdbx_strand_id
1 'polypeptide(L)'
;PFHPTYAKWFEALAGMSFKRVLGATLLALAALIPLLWMWPAGLTGKPAARARRSAAFAVAVVGFTELGLEIMLLLGFQALYGYVYHELTILVALFMVGVALGAWWALRSPPSPGRGSLGRDLRFLAGLQIILAASPLLLYGLFIQLGGVSSMGGQRAASEILFPALALVAGLLGGFQFLLASRVYFADGLPPDGPPGPSTAKSYSNAHSEGAREADRSPGVLYALDLAGACAGALALSILLIPVYGFLRTAVLMAAVNLAPALMAAASGLAMADRGSSQSR
;
A
#
# COMPACT_ATOMS: atom_id res chain seq x y z
N PRO A 1 25.18 -13.44 -21.35
CA PRO A 1 25.99 -14.01 -20.26
C PRO A 1 25.90 -13.05 -19.07
N PHE A 2 25.23 -13.46 -17.99
CA PHE A 2 25.18 -12.67 -16.76
C PHE A 2 26.59 -12.60 -16.15
N HIS A 3 26.94 -11.42 -15.62
CA HIS A 3 28.21 -11.23 -14.95
C HIS A 3 28.33 -12.25 -13.78
N PRO A 4 29.46 -12.97 -13.59
CA PRO A 4 29.57 -14.06 -12.62
C PRO A 4 29.24 -13.66 -11.17
N THR A 5 29.32 -12.37 -10.85
CA THR A 5 28.95 -11.84 -9.54
C THR A 5 27.44 -11.97 -9.29
N TYR A 6 26.61 -11.72 -10.30
CA TYR A 6 25.15 -11.85 -10.17
C TYR A 6 24.72 -13.31 -10.06
N ALA A 7 25.40 -14.23 -10.76
CA ALA A 7 25.13 -15.66 -10.67
C ALA A 7 25.24 -16.18 -9.22
N LYS A 8 26.30 -15.79 -8.50
CA LYS A 8 26.50 -16.16 -7.08
C LYS A 8 25.39 -15.62 -6.16
N TRP A 9 24.94 -14.40 -6.39
CA TRP A 9 23.80 -13.83 -5.64
C TRP A 9 22.50 -14.59 -5.90
N PHE A 10 22.23 -14.95 -7.16
CA PHE A 10 21.05 -15.75 -7.51
C PHE A 10 21.12 -17.16 -6.92
N GLU A 11 22.28 -17.81 -6.96
CA GLU A 11 22.49 -19.13 -6.35
C GLU A 11 22.29 -19.08 -4.82
N ALA A 12 22.83 -18.06 -4.15
CA ALA A 12 22.65 -17.87 -2.71
C ALA A 12 21.19 -17.63 -2.35
N LEU A 13 20.45 -16.83 -3.12
CA LEU A 13 19.03 -16.54 -2.91
C LEU A 13 18.14 -17.73 -3.29
N ALA A 14 18.44 -18.43 -4.38
CA ALA A 14 17.73 -19.64 -4.80
C ALA A 14 17.92 -20.81 -3.82
N GLY A 15 19.06 -20.85 -3.12
CA GLY A 15 19.32 -21.82 -2.04
C GLY A 15 18.56 -21.54 -0.75
N MET A 16 17.94 -20.34 -0.60
CA MET A 16 17.14 -20.04 0.58
C MET A 16 15.75 -20.66 0.50
N SER A 17 15.41 -21.49 1.49
CA SER A 17 14.06 -22.02 1.60
C SER A 17 13.03 -20.89 1.73
N PHE A 18 11.91 -20.97 0.99
CA PHE A 18 10.80 -20.03 1.11
C PHE A 18 10.34 -19.81 2.55
N LYS A 19 10.33 -20.87 3.37
CA LYS A 19 9.98 -20.78 4.81
C LYS A 19 10.91 -19.81 5.56
N ARG A 20 12.22 -19.79 5.23
CA ARG A 20 13.18 -18.85 5.85
C ARG A 20 12.92 -17.42 5.40
N VAL A 21 12.66 -17.19 4.12
CA VAL A 21 12.36 -15.86 3.58
C VAL A 21 11.04 -15.33 4.19
N LEU A 22 9.99 -16.14 4.21
CA LEU A 22 8.73 -15.78 4.83
C LEU A 22 8.90 -15.49 6.33
N GLY A 23 9.62 -16.37 7.06
CA GLY A 23 9.92 -16.17 8.46
C GLY A 23 10.73 -14.90 8.74
N ALA A 24 11.76 -14.63 7.94
CA ALA A 24 12.54 -13.40 8.03
C ALA A 24 11.70 -12.14 7.75
N THR A 25 10.83 -12.19 6.73
CA THR A 25 9.91 -11.10 6.42
C THR A 25 8.93 -10.86 7.57
N LEU A 26 8.30 -11.91 8.10
CA LEU A 26 7.38 -11.78 9.24
C LEU A 26 8.10 -11.26 10.48
N LEU A 27 9.32 -11.72 10.76
CA LEU A 27 10.13 -11.23 11.87
C LEU A 27 10.51 -9.75 11.67
N ALA A 28 10.93 -9.38 10.47
CA ALA A 28 11.24 -7.98 10.14
C ALA A 28 10.01 -7.07 10.30
N LEU A 29 8.84 -7.51 9.85
CA LEU A 29 7.58 -6.78 10.04
C LEU A 29 7.19 -6.70 11.51
N ALA A 30 7.32 -7.80 12.26
CA ALA A 30 7.06 -7.84 13.70
C ALA A 30 8.00 -6.91 14.50
N ALA A 31 9.25 -6.76 14.06
CA ALA A 31 10.19 -5.81 14.65
C ALA A 31 9.92 -4.36 14.19
N LEU A 32 9.53 -4.16 12.94
CA LEU A 32 9.27 -2.85 12.36
C LEU A 32 8.04 -2.18 12.98
N ILE A 33 6.98 -2.94 13.27
CA ILE A 33 5.75 -2.42 13.89
C ILE A 33 6.05 -1.71 15.23
N PRO A 34 6.66 -2.35 16.25
CA PRO A 34 6.99 -1.69 17.50
C PRO A 34 8.03 -0.59 17.31
N LEU A 35 9.01 -0.76 16.41
CA LEU A 35 9.99 0.27 16.10
C LEU A 35 9.32 1.55 15.60
N LEU A 36 8.39 1.44 14.64
CA LEU A 36 7.61 2.58 14.15
C LEU A 36 6.70 3.18 15.23
N TRP A 37 6.21 2.37 16.17
CA TRP A 37 5.37 2.84 17.27
C TRP A 37 6.16 3.49 18.41
N MET A 38 7.39 2.98 18.70
CA MET A 38 8.24 3.44 19.79
C MET A 38 9.23 4.53 19.37
N TRP A 39 9.51 4.71 18.06
CA TRP A 39 10.43 5.73 17.55
C TRP A 39 10.10 7.09 18.19
N PRO A 40 11.09 7.82 18.71
CA PRO A 40 10.86 8.93 19.63
C PRO A 40 10.21 10.15 18.96
N ALA A 41 8.92 10.06 18.70
CA ALA A 41 8.11 11.26 18.60
C ALA A 41 7.86 11.74 20.02
N GLY A 42 8.91 12.06 20.72
CA GLY A 42 8.90 12.51 22.09
C GLY A 42 7.92 11.73 22.98
N LEU A 43 8.21 11.53 24.23
CA LEU A 43 7.41 10.95 25.30
C LEU A 43 5.92 11.39 25.36
N THR A 44 5.47 12.18 24.41
CA THR A 44 4.11 12.71 24.28
C THR A 44 3.18 11.78 23.49
N GLY A 45 3.20 10.50 23.61
CA GLY A 45 2.33 9.47 22.99
C GLY A 45 1.04 9.92 22.27
N LYS A 46 1.11 10.96 21.43
CA LYS A 46 -0.04 11.55 20.74
C LYS A 46 -0.60 10.54 19.75
N PRO A 47 -1.86 10.14 19.86
CA PRO A 47 -2.49 9.15 18.97
C PRO A 47 -2.43 9.56 17.50
N ALA A 48 -2.42 10.84 17.22
CA ALA A 48 -2.29 11.41 15.89
C ALA A 48 -0.94 11.13 15.24
N ALA A 49 0.18 11.14 15.99
CA ALA A 49 1.48 10.74 15.46
C ALA A 49 1.54 9.25 15.09
N ARG A 50 0.83 8.38 15.82
CA ARG A 50 0.70 6.96 15.47
C ARG A 50 -0.12 6.77 14.20
N ALA A 51 -1.23 7.49 14.06
CA ALA A 51 -2.06 7.49 12.85
C ALA A 51 -1.25 7.90 11.61
N ARG A 52 -0.47 8.99 11.73
CA ARG A 52 0.40 9.46 10.64
C ARG A 52 1.42 8.42 10.21
N ARG A 53 2.08 7.74 11.15
CA ARG A 53 3.05 6.68 10.83
C ARG A 53 2.38 5.45 10.22
N SER A 54 1.21 5.07 10.73
CA SER A 54 0.42 3.99 10.13
C SER A 54 0.04 4.31 8.68
N ALA A 55 -0.35 5.56 8.40
CA ALA A 55 -0.67 6.00 7.05
C ALA A 55 0.56 6.03 6.14
N ALA A 56 1.71 6.56 6.61
CA ALA A 56 2.95 6.58 5.85
C ALA A 56 3.44 5.17 5.50
N PHE A 57 3.40 4.25 6.46
CA PHE A 57 3.75 2.85 6.22
C PHE A 57 2.77 2.16 5.28
N ALA A 58 1.45 2.43 5.43
CA ALA A 58 0.44 1.92 4.52
C ALA A 58 0.70 2.36 3.07
N VAL A 59 1.08 3.63 2.84
CA VAL A 59 1.40 4.14 1.50
C VAL A 59 2.61 3.43 0.90
N ALA A 60 3.69 3.25 1.65
CA ALA A 60 4.87 2.53 1.15
C ALA A 60 4.52 1.07 0.76
N VAL A 61 3.67 0.39 1.56
CA VAL A 61 3.23 -0.98 1.26
C VAL A 61 2.22 -1.02 0.11
N VAL A 62 1.39 0.03 -0.04
CA VAL A 62 0.49 0.17 -1.20
C VAL A 62 1.30 0.24 -2.49
N GLY A 63 2.27 1.15 -2.57
CA GLY A 63 3.14 1.25 -3.74
C GLY A 63 3.80 -0.08 -4.10
N PHE A 64 4.36 -0.78 -3.09
CA PHE A 64 4.92 -2.13 -3.27
C PHE A 64 3.91 -3.11 -3.85
N THR A 65 2.69 -3.12 -3.33
CA THR A 65 1.67 -4.10 -3.69
C THR A 65 1.03 -3.81 -5.04
N GLU A 66 0.73 -2.55 -5.31
CA GLU A 66 0.10 -2.11 -6.56
C GLU A 66 0.98 -2.45 -7.75
N LEU A 67 2.26 -2.03 -7.71
CA LEU A 67 3.18 -2.35 -8.78
C LEU A 67 3.49 -3.86 -8.84
N GLY A 68 3.50 -4.53 -7.69
CA GLY A 68 3.60 -5.98 -7.62
C GLY A 68 2.42 -6.71 -8.28
N LEU A 69 1.18 -6.23 -8.05
CA LEU A 69 -0.02 -6.77 -8.69
C LEU A 69 -0.01 -6.53 -10.20
N GLU A 70 0.39 -5.34 -10.64
CA GLU A 70 0.54 -5.04 -12.07
C GLU A 70 1.53 -5.99 -12.74
N ILE A 71 2.71 -6.20 -12.13
CA ILE A 71 3.71 -7.16 -12.64
C ILE A 71 3.15 -8.58 -12.67
N MET A 72 2.48 -9.03 -11.60
CA MET A 72 1.85 -10.35 -11.59
C MET A 72 0.79 -10.49 -12.68
N LEU A 73 0.00 -9.44 -12.90
CA LEU A 73 -1.03 -9.42 -13.94
C LEU A 73 -0.42 -9.52 -15.34
N LEU A 74 0.61 -8.69 -15.61
CA LEU A 74 1.31 -8.69 -16.90
C LEU A 74 2.01 -10.03 -17.18
N LEU A 75 2.75 -10.57 -16.22
CA LEU A 75 3.43 -11.86 -16.36
C LEU A 75 2.42 -13.02 -16.43
N GLY A 76 1.33 -12.97 -15.68
CA GLY A 76 0.25 -13.96 -15.77
C GLY A 76 -0.44 -13.94 -17.13
N PHE A 77 -0.72 -12.74 -17.66
CA PHE A 77 -1.24 -12.55 -19.00
C PHE A 77 -0.30 -13.17 -20.06
N GLN A 78 0.99 -12.84 -19.98
CA GLN A 78 2.01 -13.38 -20.89
C GLN A 78 2.15 -14.90 -20.80
N ALA A 79 2.02 -15.47 -19.60
CA ALA A 79 2.11 -16.92 -19.41
C ALA A 79 0.92 -17.68 -20.00
N LEU A 80 -0.28 -17.06 -20.00
CA LEU A 80 -1.51 -17.68 -20.48
C LEU A 80 -1.76 -17.45 -21.99
N TYR A 81 -1.47 -16.24 -22.49
CA TYR A 81 -1.83 -15.80 -23.84
C TYR A 81 -0.64 -15.45 -24.75
N GLY A 82 0.57 -15.43 -24.20
CA GLY A 82 1.79 -15.10 -24.93
C GLY A 82 2.09 -13.60 -24.99
N TYR A 83 3.05 -13.23 -25.84
CA TYR A 83 3.53 -11.86 -25.97
C TYR A 83 2.71 -11.08 -27.00
N VAL A 84 1.71 -10.36 -26.54
CA VAL A 84 0.88 -9.44 -27.36
C VAL A 84 1.12 -8.01 -26.87
N TYR A 85 2.06 -7.31 -27.48
CA TYR A 85 2.53 -6.00 -27.02
C TYR A 85 1.44 -4.96 -26.87
N HIS A 86 0.47 -4.90 -27.80
CA HIS A 86 -0.61 -3.92 -27.72
C HIS A 86 -1.56 -4.18 -26.54
N GLU A 87 -1.80 -5.44 -26.18
CA GLU A 87 -2.64 -5.80 -25.04
C GLU A 87 -1.95 -5.46 -23.72
N LEU A 88 -0.64 -5.70 -23.62
CA LEU A 88 0.15 -5.28 -22.45
C LEU A 88 0.09 -3.75 -22.26
N THR A 89 0.17 -2.99 -23.35
CA THR A 89 0.05 -1.53 -23.30
C THR A 89 -1.35 -1.10 -22.81
N ILE A 90 -2.40 -1.78 -23.24
CA ILE A 90 -3.78 -1.52 -22.79
C ILE A 90 -3.91 -1.82 -21.29
N LEU A 91 -3.33 -2.92 -20.79
CA LEU A 91 -3.37 -3.26 -19.37
C LEU A 91 -2.72 -2.16 -18.52
N VAL A 92 -1.51 -1.72 -18.88
CA VAL A 92 -0.81 -0.62 -18.18
C VAL A 92 -1.62 0.68 -18.24
N ALA A 93 -2.17 1.02 -19.41
CA ALA A 93 -2.99 2.22 -19.57
C ALA A 93 -4.25 2.17 -18.69
N LEU A 94 -4.95 1.04 -18.64
CA LEU A 94 -6.15 0.86 -17.82
C LEU A 94 -5.83 0.85 -16.32
N PHE A 95 -4.69 0.29 -15.91
CA PHE A 95 -4.21 0.42 -14.54
C PHE A 95 -4.04 1.89 -14.16
N MET A 96 -3.37 2.70 -15.00
CA MET A 96 -3.20 4.14 -14.75
C MET A 96 -4.53 4.91 -14.73
N VAL A 97 -5.47 4.56 -15.62
CA VAL A 97 -6.84 5.10 -15.60
C VAL A 97 -7.53 4.74 -14.29
N GLY A 98 -7.36 3.49 -13.82
CA GLY A 98 -7.86 3.03 -12.54
C GLY A 98 -7.35 3.88 -11.38
N VAL A 99 -6.03 4.10 -11.31
CA VAL A 99 -5.40 4.96 -10.28
C VAL A 99 -6.02 6.37 -10.28
N ALA A 100 -6.18 6.97 -11.46
CA ALA A 100 -6.80 8.30 -11.59
C ALA A 100 -8.26 8.32 -11.12
N LEU A 101 -9.05 7.32 -11.51
CA LEU A 101 -10.45 7.20 -11.10
C LEU A 101 -10.60 6.93 -9.60
N GLY A 102 -9.75 6.08 -9.02
CA GLY A 102 -9.72 5.79 -7.60
C GLY A 102 -9.40 7.04 -6.77
N ALA A 103 -8.38 7.76 -7.19
CA ALA A 103 -8.00 9.03 -6.59
C ALA A 103 -9.14 10.07 -6.69
N TRP A 104 -9.75 10.21 -7.87
CA TRP A 104 -10.87 11.12 -8.07
C TRP A 104 -12.11 10.75 -7.22
N TRP A 105 -12.42 9.46 -7.10
CA TRP A 105 -13.50 9.00 -6.24
C TRP A 105 -13.22 9.29 -4.76
N ALA A 106 -12.00 9.04 -4.30
CA ALA A 106 -11.60 9.40 -2.95
C ALA A 106 -11.75 10.91 -2.67
N LEU A 107 -11.40 11.78 -3.63
CA LEU A 107 -11.59 13.24 -3.49
C LEU A 107 -13.06 13.65 -3.34
N ARG A 108 -13.97 12.96 -4.00
CA ARG A 108 -15.41 13.21 -3.90
C ARG A 108 -16.06 12.69 -2.63
N SER A 109 -15.41 11.74 -1.95
CA SER A 109 -15.90 11.28 -0.65
C SER A 109 -15.72 12.39 0.38
N PRO A 110 -16.79 12.88 1.01
CA PRO A 110 -16.70 14.03 1.91
C PRO A 110 -15.74 13.71 3.06
N PRO A 111 -14.80 14.62 3.38
CA PRO A 111 -14.01 14.50 4.60
C PRO A 111 -14.99 14.53 5.79
N SER A 112 -14.87 13.56 6.66
CA SER A 112 -15.71 13.53 7.84
C SER A 112 -15.20 14.56 8.85
N PRO A 113 -15.99 15.55 9.27
CA PRO A 113 -15.54 16.53 10.24
C PRO A 113 -15.36 15.90 11.63
N GLY A 114 -14.26 16.26 12.31
CA GLY A 114 -14.04 15.96 13.73
C GLY A 114 -13.09 14.78 14.02
N ARG A 115 -12.60 14.73 15.26
CA ARG A 115 -11.64 13.70 15.72
C ARG A 115 -12.18 12.27 15.66
N GLY A 116 -13.49 12.06 15.72
CA GLY A 116 -14.14 10.76 15.55
C GLY A 116 -14.00 10.20 14.12
N SER A 117 -13.80 11.07 13.13
CA SER A 117 -13.62 10.69 11.74
C SER A 117 -12.29 9.99 11.47
N LEU A 118 -11.22 10.45 12.12
CA LEU A 118 -9.88 9.88 11.95
C LEU A 118 -9.83 8.39 12.34
N GLY A 119 -10.52 8.01 13.43
CA GLY A 119 -10.65 6.61 13.83
C GLY A 119 -11.43 5.77 12.82
N ARG A 120 -12.42 6.36 12.15
CA ARG A 120 -13.18 5.70 11.08
C ARG A 120 -12.34 5.54 9.83
N ASP A 121 -11.63 6.59 9.42
CA ASP A 121 -10.75 6.57 8.24
C ASP A 121 -9.62 5.56 8.41
N LEU A 122 -9.05 5.43 9.62
CA LEU A 122 -8.05 4.40 9.93
C LEU A 122 -8.62 2.98 9.84
N ARG A 123 -9.85 2.75 10.32
CA ARG A 123 -10.50 1.42 10.19
C ARG A 123 -10.83 1.10 8.73
N PHE A 124 -11.23 2.11 7.97
CA PHE A 124 -11.47 1.94 6.54
C PHE A 124 -10.17 1.66 5.78
N LEU A 125 -9.08 2.38 6.13
CA LEU A 125 -7.73 2.11 5.60
C LEU A 125 -7.28 0.68 5.94
N ALA A 126 -7.52 0.21 7.16
CA ALA A 126 -7.22 -1.18 7.55
C ALA A 126 -8.02 -2.20 6.72
N GLY A 127 -9.30 -1.93 6.47
CA GLY A 127 -10.14 -2.76 5.61
C GLY A 127 -9.62 -2.86 4.17
N LEU A 128 -9.21 -1.72 3.59
CA LEU A 128 -8.61 -1.69 2.25
C LEU A 128 -7.28 -2.46 2.20
N GLN A 129 -6.46 -2.38 3.24
CA GLN A 129 -5.23 -3.16 3.34
C GLN A 129 -5.48 -4.66 3.39
N ILE A 130 -6.58 -5.10 4.02
CA ILE A 130 -6.99 -6.52 4.00
C ILE A 130 -7.41 -6.94 2.58
N ILE A 131 -8.14 -6.09 1.85
CA ILE A 131 -8.51 -6.35 0.46
C ILE A 131 -7.25 -6.46 -0.41
N LEU A 132 -6.27 -5.55 -0.24
CA LEU A 132 -4.99 -5.61 -0.93
C LEU A 132 -4.15 -6.82 -0.51
N ALA A 133 -4.24 -7.26 0.74
CA ALA A 133 -3.59 -8.50 1.18
C ALA A 133 -4.18 -9.74 0.48
N ALA A 134 -5.48 -9.75 0.25
CA ALA A 134 -6.17 -10.85 -0.42
C ALA A 134 -5.96 -10.85 -1.96
N SER A 135 -5.77 -9.68 -2.58
CA SER A 135 -5.75 -9.52 -4.03
C SER A 135 -4.69 -10.36 -4.76
N PRO A 136 -3.42 -10.53 -4.31
CA PRO A 136 -2.45 -11.38 -4.99
C PRO A 136 -2.83 -12.86 -4.96
N LEU A 137 -3.46 -13.31 -3.87
CA LEU A 137 -3.93 -14.69 -3.73
C LEU A 137 -5.14 -14.96 -4.62
N LEU A 138 -6.07 -14.00 -4.69
CA LEU A 138 -7.23 -14.08 -5.59
C LEU A 138 -6.78 -14.09 -7.06
N LEU A 139 -5.81 -13.23 -7.41
CA LEU A 139 -5.23 -13.18 -8.74
C LEU A 139 -4.56 -14.51 -9.11
N TYR A 140 -3.79 -15.11 -8.21
CA TYR A 140 -3.19 -16.43 -8.41
C TYR A 140 -4.26 -17.52 -8.59
N GLY A 141 -5.30 -17.54 -7.75
CA GLY A 141 -6.42 -18.48 -7.87
C GLY A 141 -7.13 -18.36 -9.23
N LEU A 142 -7.30 -17.13 -9.70
CA LEU A 142 -7.85 -16.84 -11.01
C LEU A 142 -6.98 -17.40 -12.16
N PHE A 143 -5.64 -17.26 -12.07
CA PHE A 143 -4.72 -17.82 -13.07
C PHE A 143 -4.84 -19.35 -13.19
N ILE A 144 -5.02 -20.04 -12.05
CA ILE A 144 -5.25 -21.49 -12.07
C ILE A 144 -6.55 -21.83 -12.82
N GLN A 145 -7.63 -21.10 -12.54
CA GLN A 145 -8.91 -21.32 -13.21
C GLN A 145 -8.83 -21.05 -14.71
N LEU A 146 -8.18 -19.95 -15.09
CA LEU A 146 -8.03 -19.58 -16.51
C LEU A 146 -7.13 -20.54 -17.28
N GLY A 147 -6.10 -21.11 -16.64
CA GLY A 147 -5.25 -22.13 -17.25
C GLY A 147 -5.99 -23.42 -17.62
N GLY A 148 -7.18 -23.68 -17.00
CA GLY A 148 -8.06 -24.78 -17.34
C GLY A 148 -9.08 -24.49 -18.44
N VAL A 149 -9.20 -23.23 -18.90
CA VAL A 149 -10.18 -22.83 -19.93
C VAL A 149 -9.68 -23.20 -21.31
N SER A 150 -10.31 -24.19 -21.94
CA SER A 150 -9.95 -24.69 -23.29
C SER A 150 -10.80 -24.09 -24.41
N SER A 151 -11.92 -23.44 -24.09
CA SER A 151 -12.82 -22.85 -25.10
C SER A 151 -12.26 -21.54 -25.67
N MET A 152 -12.23 -21.38 -26.98
CA MET A 152 -11.76 -20.14 -27.64
C MET A 152 -12.54 -18.91 -27.21
N GLY A 153 -13.85 -19.01 -26.98
CA GLY A 153 -14.67 -17.91 -26.48
C GLY A 153 -14.30 -17.49 -25.06
N GLY A 154 -14.02 -18.46 -24.18
CA GLY A 154 -13.56 -18.19 -22.82
C GLY A 154 -12.19 -17.53 -22.76
N GLN A 155 -11.25 -17.97 -23.59
CA GLN A 155 -9.92 -17.37 -23.68
C GLN A 155 -9.97 -15.92 -24.17
N ARG A 156 -10.78 -15.63 -25.20
CA ARG A 156 -11.00 -14.26 -25.69
C ARG A 156 -11.66 -13.38 -24.63
N ALA A 157 -12.72 -13.85 -23.98
CA ALA A 157 -13.36 -13.08 -22.93
C ALA A 157 -12.41 -12.79 -21.75
N ALA A 158 -11.54 -13.73 -21.42
CA ALA A 158 -10.54 -13.50 -20.38
C ALA A 158 -9.47 -12.48 -20.81
N SER A 159 -8.88 -12.62 -22.00
CA SER A 159 -7.83 -11.68 -22.46
C SER A 159 -8.36 -10.27 -22.74
N GLU A 160 -9.51 -10.15 -23.41
CA GLU A 160 -10.02 -8.85 -23.89
C GLU A 160 -10.88 -8.11 -22.86
N ILE A 161 -11.45 -8.80 -21.86
CA ILE A 161 -12.36 -8.16 -20.87
C ILE A 161 -11.84 -8.32 -19.44
N LEU A 162 -11.53 -9.56 -19.02
CA LEU A 162 -11.24 -9.82 -17.61
C LEU A 162 -9.93 -9.22 -17.17
N PHE A 163 -8.83 -9.42 -17.90
CA PHE A 163 -7.52 -8.84 -17.56
C PHE A 163 -7.52 -7.31 -17.57
N PRO A 164 -8.09 -6.63 -18.60
CA PRO A 164 -8.30 -5.19 -18.58
C PRO A 164 -9.11 -4.68 -17.38
N ALA A 165 -10.19 -5.38 -17.04
CA ALA A 165 -11.01 -5.03 -15.87
C ALA A 165 -10.23 -5.20 -14.55
N LEU A 166 -9.42 -6.26 -14.42
CA LEU A 166 -8.58 -6.48 -13.26
C LEU A 166 -7.51 -5.38 -13.11
N ALA A 167 -6.88 -4.98 -14.22
CA ALA A 167 -5.92 -3.87 -14.22
C ALA A 167 -6.57 -2.57 -13.74
N LEU A 168 -7.75 -2.25 -14.28
CA LEU A 168 -8.53 -1.08 -13.89
C LEU A 168 -8.91 -1.10 -12.39
N VAL A 169 -9.39 -2.25 -11.90
CA VAL A 169 -9.79 -2.42 -10.48
C VAL A 169 -8.59 -2.33 -9.54
N ALA A 170 -7.46 -2.95 -9.90
CA ALA A 170 -6.23 -2.86 -9.12
C ALA A 170 -5.81 -1.39 -8.99
N GLY A 171 -5.67 -0.66 -10.09
CA GLY A 171 -5.34 0.76 -10.06
C GLY A 171 -6.34 1.60 -9.26
N LEU A 172 -7.65 1.31 -9.40
CA LEU A 172 -8.70 2.03 -8.64
C LEU A 172 -8.54 1.87 -7.13
N LEU A 173 -8.23 0.66 -6.67
CA LEU A 173 -7.98 0.38 -5.25
C LEU A 173 -6.77 1.17 -4.75
N GLY A 174 -5.65 1.17 -5.48
CA GLY A 174 -4.44 1.89 -5.10
C GLY A 174 -4.62 3.40 -5.07
N GLY A 175 -5.17 3.98 -6.11
CA GLY A 175 -5.43 5.42 -6.18
C GLY A 175 -6.36 5.91 -5.08
N PHE A 176 -7.42 5.14 -4.77
CA PHE A 176 -8.33 5.44 -3.67
C PHE A 176 -7.62 5.36 -2.32
N GLN A 177 -6.83 4.30 -2.09
CA GLN A 177 -6.14 4.07 -0.85
C GLN A 177 -5.04 5.09 -0.59
N PHE A 178 -4.28 5.48 -1.61
CA PHE A 178 -3.27 6.53 -1.50
C PHE A 178 -3.87 7.83 -0.97
N LEU A 179 -4.99 8.29 -1.53
CA LEU A 179 -5.64 9.52 -1.07
C LEU A 179 -6.28 9.40 0.30
N LEU A 180 -6.85 8.24 0.64
CA LEU A 180 -7.35 8.00 1.99
C LEU A 180 -6.22 8.06 3.03
N ALA A 181 -5.10 7.40 2.75
CA ALA A 181 -3.92 7.44 3.61
C ALA A 181 -3.33 8.86 3.72
N SER A 182 -3.34 9.64 2.63
CA SER A 182 -2.94 11.05 2.62
C SER A 182 -3.80 11.88 3.57
N ARG A 183 -5.11 11.69 3.57
CA ARG A 183 -6.02 12.37 4.52
C ARG A 183 -5.65 12.07 5.98
N VAL A 184 -5.40 10.80 6.29
CA VAL A 184 -4.98 10.39 7.64
C VAL A 184 -3.64 11.00 8.00
N TYR A 185 -2.70 11.04 7.06
CA TYR A 185 -1.35 11.58 7.25
C TYR A 185 -1.37 13.08 7.58
N PHE A 186 -2.23 13.85 6.91
CA PHE A 186 -2.33 15.31 7.08
C PHE A 186 -3.38 15.75 8.11
N ALA A 187 -4.13 14.84 8.71
CA ALA A 187 -5.20 15.17 9.65
C ALA A 187 -4.77 16.01 10.85
N ASP A 188 -3.50 15.93 11.26
CA ASP A 188 -2.93 16.72 12.38
C ASP A 188 -2.68 18.21 12.06
N GLY A 189 -2.72 18.59 10.79
CA GLY A 189 -2.46 19.97 10.34
C GLY A 189 -3.71 20.84 10.23
N LEU A 190 -4.90 20.27 10.43
CA LEU A 190 -6.14 21.05 10.44
C LEU A 190 -6.23 21.87 11.72
N PRO A 191 -6.49 23.19 11.63
CA PRO A 191 -6.74 24.00 12.82
C PRO A 191 -7.89 23.41 13.64
N PRO A 192 -7.85 23.52 14.97
CA PRO A 192 -8.97 23.12 15.80
C PRO A 192 -10.22 23.88 15.36
N ASP A 193 -11.36 23.18 15.25
CA ASP A 193 -12.66 23.74 14.89
C ASP A 193 -13.05 24.82 15.93
N GLY A 194 -12.72 26.06 15.64
CA GLY A 194 -13.02 27.22 16.48
C GLY A 194 -12.34 28.49 15.96
N PRO A 195 -12.91 29.68 16.22
CA PRO A 195 -12.26 30.92 15.85
C PRO A 195 -10.87 31.00 16.51
N PRO A 196 -9.84 31.53 15.80
CA PRO A 196 -8.48 31.60 16.32
C PRO A 196 -8.46 32.43 17.62
N GLY A 197 -8.13 31.75 18.74
CA GLY A 197 -7.97 32.44 20.01
C GLY A 197 -6.72 33.31 20.01
N PRO A 198 -6.64 34.33 20.90
CA PRO A 198 -5.51 35.27 20.95
C PRO A 198 -4.13 34.62 21.24
N SER A 199 -4.11 33.34 21.63
CA SER A 199 -2.87 32.56 21.81
C SER A 199 -2.25 32.05 20.49
N THR A 200 -2.99 32.00 19.39
CA THR A 200 -2.47 31.57 18.09
C THR A 200 -1.57 32.63 17.44
N ALA A 201 -1.74 33.90 17.74
CA ALA A 201 -0.88 34.99 17.22
C ALA A 201 0.58 34.89 17.72
N LYS A 202 0.85 34.30 18.89
CA LYS A 202 2.22 34.11 19.41
C LYS A 202 2.97 32.94 18.77
N SER A 203 2.27 32.04 18.06
CA SER A 203 2.88 30.87 17.39
C SER A 203 3.60 31.23 16.10
N TYR A 204 3.28 32.37 15.47
CA TYR A 204 3.95 32.82 14.25
C TYR A 204 5.38 33.34 14.46
N SER A 205 5.78 33.58 15.71
CA SER A 205 7.11 34.11 16.05
C SER A 205 8.23 33.06 16.08
N ASN A 206 7.90 31.76 16.07
CA ASN A 206 8.88 30.67 16.15
C ASN A 206 9.17 30.00 14.78
N ALA A 207 9.15 30.77 13.70
CA ALA A 207 9.26 30.32 12.31
C ALA A 207 10.54 29.52 11.96
N HIS A 208 11.61 29.62 12.75
CA HIS A 208 12.87 28.90 12.47
C HIS A 208 12.90 27.43 12.93
N SER A 209 12.08 27.02 13.88
CA SER A 209 11.94 25.61 14.28
C SER A 209 10.83 24.87 13.51
N GLU A 210 10.01 25.59 12.77
CA GLU A 210 8.89 25.05 11.99
C GLU A 210 9.35 24.49 10.63
N GLY A 211 10.38 25.02 10.02
CA GLY A 211 10.87 24.58 8.72
C GLY A 211 11.25 23.09 8.65
N ALA A 212 11.86 22.55 9.70
CA ALA A 212 12.17 21.12 9.77
C ALA A 212 10.90 20.22 10.00
N ARG A 213 9.91 20.76 10.72
CA ARG A 213 8.62 20.07 10.93
C ARG A 213 7.70 20.18 9.73
N GLU A 214 7.80 21.25 8.96
CA GLU A 214 7.07 21.46 7.73
C GLU A 214 7.61 20.60 6.58
N ALA A 215 8.93 20.41 6.51
CA ALA A 215 9.56 19.47 5.58
C ALA A 215 9.11 18.01 5.83
N ASP A 216 8.99 17.61 7.09
CA ASP A 216 8.47 16.27 7.48
C ASP A 216 6.97 16.08 7.20
N ARG A 217 6.22 17.17 6.95
CA ARG A 217 4.79 17.17 6.58
C ARG A 217 4.55 17.43 5.09
N SER A 218 5.59 17.43 4.29
CA SER A 218 5.48 17.69 2.86
C SER A 218 4.75 16.55 2.15
N PRO A 219 3.82 16.85 1.20
CA PRO A 219 3.23 15.85 0.31
C PRO A 219 4.28 15.03 -0.44
N GLY A 220 5.45 15.63 -0.69
CA GLY A 220 6.58 14.98 -1.34
C GLY A 220 7.11 13.77 -0.58
N VAL A 221 7.10 13.79 0.77
CA VAL A 221 7.53 12.64 1.58
C VAL A 221 6.61 11.45 1.35
N LEU A 222 5.29 11.67 1.34
CA LEU A 222 4.32 10.58 1.13
C LEU A 222 4.44 9.99 -0.27
N TYR A 223 4.60 10.85 -1.27
CA TYR A 223 4.84 10.44 -2.64
C TYR A 223 6.17 9.68 -2.81
N ALA A 224 7.24 10.14 -2.14
CA ALA A 224 8.53 9.45 -2.15
C ALA A 224 8.44 8.05 -1.51
N LEU A 225 7.65 7.88 -0.43
CA LEU A 225 7.41 6.58 0.19
C LEU A 225 6.64 5.63 -0.74
N ASP A 226 5.65 6.14 -1.44
CA ASP A 226 4.90 5.37 -2.45
C ASP A 226 5.82 4.87 -3.57
N LEU A 227 6.58 5.79 -4.17
CA LEU A 227 7.54 5.45 -5.22
C LEU A 227 8.63 4.47 -4.74
N ALA A 228 9.15 4.66 -3.53
CA ALA A 228 10.13 3.76 -2.95
C ALA A 228 9.55 2.35 -2.76
N GLY A 229 8.31 2.26 -2.28
CA GLY A 229 7.56 1.02 -2.20
C GLY A 229 7.37 0.37 -3.56
N ALA A 230 6.91 1.15 -4.55
CA ALA A 230 6.71 0.70 -5.92
C ALA A 230 8.00 0.16 -6.57
N CYS A 231 9.10 0.90 -6.44
CA CYS A 231 10.41 0.45 -6.93
C CYS A 231 10.87 -0.84 -6.24
N ALA A 232 10.71 -0.93 -4.92
CA ALA A 232 11.04 -2.15 -4.18
C ALA A 232 10.18 -3.34 -4.62
N GLY A 233 8.87 -3.11 -4.84
CA GLY A 233 7.94 -4.11 -5.37
C GLY A 233 8.37 -4.60 -6.76
N ALA A 234 8.60 -3.65 -7.68
CA ALA A 234 9.01 -3.97 -9.03
C ALA A 234 10.28 -4.83 -9.08
N LEU A 235 11.33 -4.40 -8.37
CA LEU A 235 12.61 -5.11 -8.34
C LEU A 235 12.50 -6.46 -7.63
N ALA A 236 11.84 -6.49 -6.47
CA ALA A 236 11.71 -7.72 -5.70
C ALA A 236 10.89 -8.78 -6.45
N LEU A 237 9.76 -8.41 -7.07
CA LEU A 237 8.90 -9.37 -7.73
C LEU A 237 9.48 -9.84 -9.07
N SER A 238 9.92 -8.91 -9.92
CA SER A 238 10.37 -9.26 -11.26
C SER A 238 11.72 -9.99 -11.27
N ILE A 239 12.64 -9.63 -10.39
CA ILE A 239 14.00 -10.18 -10.40
C ILE A 239 14.13 -11.38 -9.46
N LEU A 240 13.44 -11.38 -8.31
CA LEU A 240 13.69 -12.35 -7.25
C LEU A 240 12.49 -13.24 -6.96
N LEU A 241 11.36 -12.67 -6.55
CA LEU A 241 10.29 -13.45 -5.94
C LEU A 241 9.59 -14.37 -6.95
N ILE A 242 9.18 -13.85 -8.10
CA ILE A 242 8.49 -14.65 -9.13
C ILE A 242 9.43 -15.66 -9.77
N PRO A 243 10.66 -15.30 -10.22
CA PRO A 243 11.57 -16.27 -10.85
C PRO A 243 12.05 -17.37 -9.91
N VAL A 244 12.24 -17.05 -8.62
CA VAL A 244 12.80 -18.02 -7.64
C VAL A 244 11.71 -18.83 -6.95
N TYR A 245 10.64 -18.19 -6.53
CA TYR A 245 9.61 -18.84 -5.70
C TYR A 245 8.29 -19.10 -6.42
N GLY A 246 8.09 -18.53 -7.59
CA GLY A 246 6.86 -18.64 -8.37
C GLY A 246 5.71 -17.78 -7.83
N PHE A 247 4.61 -17.76 -8.57
CA PHE A 247 3.46 -16.87 -8.30
C PHE A 247 2.80 -17.09 -6.94
N LEU A 248 2.53 -18.35 -6.54
CA LEU A 248 1.83 -18.63 -5.27
C LEU A 248 2.61 -18.10 -4.07
N ARG A 249 3.90 -18.43 -3.99
CA ARG A 249 4.73 -18.01 -2.85
C ARG A 249 4.94 -16.51 -2.81
N THR A 250 5.05 -15.89 -3.97
CA THR A 250 5.08 -14.42 -4.09
C THR A 250 3.77 -13.80 -3.60
N ALA A 251 2.61 -14.34 -4.00
CA ALA A 251 1.31 -13.87 -3.54
C ALA A 251 1.14 -13.99 -2.02
N VAL A 252 1.60 -15.11 -1.42
CA VAL A 252 1.60 -15.28 0.04
C VAL A 252 2.49 -14.24 0.73
N LEU A 253 3.67 -13.95 0.21
CA LEU A 253 4.57 -12.96 0.78
C LEU A 253 3.96 -11.54 0.69
N MET A 254 3.38 -11.18 -0.45
CA MET A 254 2.68 -9.90 -0.63
C MET A 254 1.51 -9.76 0.34
N ALA A 255 0.71 -10.83 0.51
CA ALA A 255 -0.37 -10.85 1.48
C ALA A 255 0.15 -10.60 2.91
N ALA A 256 1.23 -11.28 3.31
CA ALA A 256 1.86 -11.11 4.62
C ALA A 256 2.36 -9.67 4.86
N VAL A 257 2.99 -9.05 3.85
CA VAL A 257 3.47 -7.65 3.91
C VAL A 257 2.30 -6.68 4.14
N ASN A 258 1.16 -6.87 3.48
CA ASN A 258 -0.02 -6.02 3.63
C ASN A 258 -0.73 -6.15 4.98
N LEU A 259 -0.59 -7.29 5.68
CA LEU A 259 -1.19 -7.45 7.00
C LEU A 259 -0.56 -6.52 8.05
N ALA A 260 0.71 -6.16 7.91
CA ALA A 260 1.39 -5.29 8.88
C ALA A 260 0.76 -3.88 8.95
N PRO A 261 0.60 -3.11 7.86
CA PRO A 261 -0.08 -1.83 7.92
C PRO A 261 -1.58 -1.95 8.25
N ALA A 262 -2.24 -3.06 7.87
CA ALA A 262 -3.61 -3.32 8.28
C ALA A 262 -3.74 -3.38 9.80
N LEU A 263 -2.88 -4.13 10.48
CA LEU A 263 -2.85 -4.25 11.94
C LEU A 263 -2.51 -2.90 12.59
N MET A 264 -1.53 -2.17 12.06
CA MET A 264 -1.15 -0.85 12.60
C MET A 264 -2.31 0.17 12.47
N ALA A 265 -2.99 0.21 11.34
CA ALA A 265 -4.12 1.11 11.11
C ALA A 265 -5.31 0.74 12.00
N ALA A 266 -5.63 -0.56 12.12
CA ALA A 266 -6.69 -1.05 12.99
C ALA A 266 -6.43 -0.71 14.47
N ALA A 267 -5.23 -1.00 14.97
CA ALA A 267 -4.85 -0.70 16.35
C ALA A 267 -4.87 0.81 16.66
N SER A 268 -4.41 1.64 15.70
CA SER A 268 -4.48 3.10 15.84
C SER A 268 -5.93 3.61 15.85
N GLY A 269 -6.80 3.01 15.03
CA GLY A 269 -8.23 3.35 14.96
C GLY A 269 -9.00 2.99 16.24
N LEU A 270 -8.71 1.82 16.85
CA LEU A 270 -9.30 1.41 18.11
C LEU A 270 -8.88 2.32 19.27
N ALA A 271 -7.59 2.65 19.37
CA ALA A 271 -7.06 3.54 20.40
C ALA A 271 -7.68 4.96 20.36
N MET A 272 -8.18 5.40 19.21
CA MET A 272 -8.88 6.67 19.08
C MET A 272 -10.37 6.56 19.48
N ALA A 273 -11.02 5.44 19.20
CA ALA A 273 -12.42 5.21 19.58
C ALA A 273 -12.61 5.20 21.09
N ASP A 274 -11.72 4.54 21.84
CA ASP A 274 -11.78 4.44 23.30
C ASP A 274 -11.67 5.81 23.99
N ARG A 275 -10.87 6.72 23.44
CA ARG A 275 -10.72 8.07 23.99
C ARG A 275 -11.93 8.98 23.73
N GLY A 276 -12.61 8.78 22.61
CA GLY A 276 -13.86 9.50 22.30
C GLY A 276 -14.97 9.17 23.30
N SER A 277 -15.07 7.91 23.71
CA SER A 277 -16.08 7.45 24.69
C SER A 277 -15.80 7.92 26.12
N SER A 278 -14.53 8.13 26.49
CA SER A 278 -14.14 8.60 27.83
C SER A 278 -14.30 10.11 28.04
N GLN A 279 -14.37 10.91 26.98
CA GLN A 279 -14.60 12.36 27.04
C GLN A 279 -16.09 12.76 27.02
N SER A 280 -16.97 11.82 26.68
CA SER A 280 -18.43 12.04 26.67
C SER A 280 -19.13 11.59 27.96
N ARG A 281 -18.40 11.06 28.93
CA ARG A 281 -18.84 10.75 30.29
C ARG A 281 -18.28 11.77 31.29
#